data_3e6084d5243aec93944bd175778fb551
#
_entry.id   3e6084d5243aec93944bd175778fb551
#
_cell.length_a   1.000
_cell.length_b   1.000
_cell.length_c   1.000
_cell.angle_alpha   90.00
_cell.angle_beta   90.00
_cell.angle_gamma   90.00
#
_symmetry.space_group_name_H-M   'P 1'
#
loop_
_entity.id
_entity.type
_entity.pdbx_description
1 polymer ?
#
loop_
_entity_poly.entity_id
_entity_poly.type
_entity_poly.pdbx_seq_one_letter_code
_entity_poly.pdbx_strand_id
1 'polypeptide(L)'
;MQKFTSIRYEARQLIGSGRLAETWETLDKAKKGIDKANERAVKNGYPTESYLITKTVSETEWTDKMKFKSRTVTEKAIQTYPKEAK
;
A
#
# COMPACT_ATOMS: atom_id res chain seq x y z
N MET A 1 25.75 -11.12 9.67
CA MET A 1 24.85 -10.61 8.63
C MET A 1 23.55 -10.15 9.24
N GLN A 2 23.12 -8.94 8.96
CA GLN A 2 21.85 -8.44 9.46
C GLN A 2 20.84 -8.40 8.32
N LYS A 3 19.62 -8.79 8.62
CA LYS A 3 18.52 -8.77 7.67
C LYS A 3 17.39 -7.91 8.21
N PHE A 4 16.90 -7.00 7.39
CA PHE A 4 15.82 -6.10 7.75
C PHE A 4 14.65 -6.29 6.80
N THR A 5 13.46 -6.50 7.38
CA THR A 5 12.23 -6.68 6.59
C THR A 5 11.28 -5.52 6.85
N SER A 6 10.79 -4.92 5.78
CA SER A 6 9.81 -3.84 5.84
C SER A 6 8.57 -4.25 5.05
N ILE A 7 7.39 -4.04 5.64
CA ILE A 7 6.12 -4.36 5.00
C ILE A 7 5.30 -3.08 4.88
N ARG A 8 4.78 -2.81 3.68
CA ARG A 8 3.92 -1.66 3.42
C ARG A 8 2.71 -2.06 2.59
N TYR A 9 1.62 -1.35 2.79
CA TYR A 9 0.40 -1.50 2.00
C TYR A 9 0.15 -0.22 1.23
N GLU A 10 -0.14 -0.34 -0.06
CA GLU A 10 -0.45 0.78 -0.94
C GLU A 10 -1.85 0.62 -1.52
N ALA A 11 -2.48 1.74 -1.88
CA ALA A 11 -3.77 1.76 -2.55
C ALA A 11 -3.61 2.36 -3.94
N ARG A 12 -3.98 1.60 -4.97
CA ARG A 12 -3.93 2.05 -6.37
C ARG A 12 -5.34 2.06 -6.95
N GLN A 13 -5.64 3.04 -7.80
CA GLN A 13 -6.92 3.08 -8.50
C GLN A 13 -7.06 1.89 -9.44
N LEU A 14 -8.26 1.32 -9.51
CA LEU A 14 -8.54 0.20 -10.41
C LEU A 14 -8.50 0.63 -11.87
N ILE A 15 -8.90 1.87 -12.15
CA ILE A 15 -8.93 2.43 -13.48
C ILE A 15 -7.96 3.61 -13.50
N GLY A 16 -7.02 3.59 -14.43
CA GLY A 16 -6.00 4.63 -14.53
C GLY A 16 -4.74 4.28 -13.75
N SER A 17 -3.84 5.25 -13.61
CA SER A 17 -2.54 5.06 -12.98
C SER A 17 -2.42 5.75 -11.62
N GLY A 18 -3.53 6.31 -11.11
CA GLY A 18 -3.51 7.01 -9.84
C GLY A 18 -3.34 6.08 -8.63
N ARG A 19 -2.70 6.60 -7.60
CA ARG A 19 -2.57 5.90 -6.33
C ARG A 19 -2.60 6.91 -5.20
N LEU A 20 -2.99 6.44 -4.00
CA LEU A 20 -2.92 7.30 -2.83
C LEU A 20 -1.45 7.48 -2.42
N ALA A 21 -1.11 8.71 -2.02
CA ALA A 21 0.27 9.03 -1.65
C ALA A 21 0.72 8.34 -0.36
N GLU A 22 -0.23 7.98 0.49
CA GLU A 22 0.09 7.33 1.76
C GLU A 22 0.33 5.84 1.60
N THR A 23 1.18 5.32 2.46
CA THR A 23 1.37 3.88 2.64
C THR A 23 1.11 3.54 4.10
N TRP A 24 0.74 2.28 4.36
CA TRP A 24 0.35 1.86 5.70
C TRP A 24 1.08 0.58 6.09
N GLU A 25 1.25 0.39 7.38
CA GLU A 25 1.95 -0.78 7.90
C GLU A 25 1.04 -2.01 8.04
N THR A 26 -0.28 -1.79 8.13
CA THR A 26 -1.25 -2.88 8.28
C THR A 26 -2.39 -2.73 7.29
N LEU A 27 -3.07 -3.86 7.01
CA LEU A 27 -4.23 -3.86 6.13
C LEU A 27 -5.36 -2.99 6.69
N ASP A 28 -5.59 -3.05 8.00
CA ASP A 28 -6.64 -2.25 8.63
C ASP A 28 -6.39 -0.76 8.49
N LYS A 29 -5.16 -0.33 8.64
CA LYS A 29 -4.79 1.08 8.44
C LYS A 29 -4.98 1.50 6.99
N ALA A 30 -4.66 0.61 6.05
CA ALA A 30 -4.89 0.88 4.63
C ALA A 30 -6.37 1.09 4.33
N LYS A 31 -7.24 0.24 4.87
CA LYS A 31 -8.69 0.38 4.70
C LYS A 31 -9.19 1.69 5.28
N LYS A 32 -8.75 2.06 6.47
CA LYS A 32 -9.13 3.33 7.09
C LYS A 32 -8.65 4.53 6.27
N GLY A 33 -7.46 4.45 5.70
CA GLY A 33 -6.94 5.49 4.83
C GLY A 33 -7.77 5.67 3.58
N ILE A 34 -8.21 4.57 2.98
CA ILE A 34 -9.11 4.61 1.81
C ILE A 34 -10.46 5.21 2.20
N ASP A 35 -11.02 4.84 3.34
CA ASP A 35 -12.29 5.40 3.82
C ASP A 35 -12.18 6.92 3.99
N LYS A 36 -11.09 7.41 4.56
CA LYS A 36 -10.87 8.84 4.71
C LYS A 36 -10.76 9.55 3.35
N ALA A 37 -10.09 8.92 2.39
CA ALA A 37 -9.96 9.49 1.05
C ALA A 37 -11.33 9.59 0.38
N ASN A 38 -12.17 8.57 0.52
CA ASN A 38 -13.52 8.58 -0.05
C ASN A 38 -14.43 9.59 0.67
N GLU A 39 -14.33 9.72 1.99
CA GLU A 39 -15.07 10.74 2.73
C GLU A 39 -14.70 12.14 2.25
N ARG A 40 -13.42 12.39 2.04
CA ARG A 40 -12.94 13.67 1.53
C ARG A 40 -13.46 13.93 0.12
N ALA A 41 -13.47 12.89 -0.73
CA ALA A 41 -13.98 13.01 -2.08
C ALA A 41 -15.46 13.42 -2.08
N VAL A 42 -16.29 12.73 -1.28
CA VAL A 42 -17.72 13.06 -1.16
C VAL A 42 -17.91 14.49 -0.65
N LYS A 43 -17.15 14.88 0.34
CA LYS A 43 -17.22 16.23 0.92
C LYS A 43 -16.89 17.32 -0.12
N ASN A 44 -16.02 17.01 -1.07
CA ASN A 44 -15.60 17.94 -2.12
C ASN A 44 -16.41 17.79 -3.41
N GLY A 45 -17.47 16.97 -3.41
CA GLY A 45 -18.33 16.79 -4.57
C GLY A 45 -17.83 15.81 -5.60
N TYR A 46 -16.87 14.95 -5.25
CA TYR A 46 -16.34 13.91 -6.15
C TYR A 46 -16.93 12.54 -5.82
N PRO A 47 -16.99 11.63 -6.79
CA PRO A 47 -17.45 10.27 -6.52
C PRO A 47 -16.43 9.49 -5.69
N THR A 48 -16.93 8.50 -4.95
CA THR A 48 -16.05 7.56 -4.27
C THR A 48 -15.41 6.60 -5.26
N GLU A 49 -14.24 6.08 -4.92
CA GLU A 49 -13.49 5.16 -5.78
C GLU A 49 -13.09 3.91 -5.01
N SER A 50 -12.95 2.82 -5.75
CA SER A 50 -12.38 1.59 -5.22
C SER A 50 -10.90 1.52 -5.57
N TYR A 51 -10.12 0.97 -4.65
CA TYR A 51 -8.68 0.86 -4.81
C TYR A 51 -8.24 -0.58 -4.65
N LEU A 52 -7.20 -0.95 -5.37
CA LEU A 52 -6.53 -2.23 -5.18
C LEU A 52 -5.46 -2.05 -4.11
N ILE A 53 -5.59 -2.81 -3.03
CA ILE A 53 -4.58 -2.79 -1.96
C ILE A 53 -3.47 -3.76 -2.33
N THR A 54 -2.24 -3.25 -2.39
CA THR A 54 -1.06 -4.03 -2.73
C THR A 54 -0.12 -4.07 -1.53
N LYS A 55 0.34 -5.26 -1.18
CA LYS A 55 1.32 -5.46 -0.11
C LYS A 55 2.72 -5.51 -0.72
N THR A 56 3.60 -4.66 -0.24
CA THR A 56 5.00 -4.63 -0.65
C THR A 56 5.87 -5.09 0.51
N VAL A 57 6.65 -6.13 0.28
CA VAL A 57 7.61 -6.64 1.26
C VAL A 57 9.01 -6.37 0.75
N SER A 58 9.78 -5.60 1.51
CA SER A 58 11.18 -5.31 1.19
C SER A 58 12.08 -6.01 2.19
N GLU A 59 12.99 -6.84 1.69
CA GLU A 59 14.01 -7.48 2.52
C GLU A 59 15.36 -6.91 2.15
N THR A 60 16.08 -6.36 3.14
CA THR A 60 17.39 -5.78 2.94
C THR A 60 18.41 -6.55 3.76
N GLU A 61 19.48 -7.00 3.14
CA GLU A 61 20.57 -7.67 3.83
C GLU A 61 21.77 -6.75 3.92
N TRP A 62 22.41 -6.73 5.09
CA TRP A 62 23.59 -5.95 5.37
C TRP A 62 24.72 -6.87 5.79
N THR A 63 25.95 -6.53 5.39
CA THR A 63 27.13 -7.26 5.86
C THR A 63 27.43 -6.92 7.31
N ASP A 64 28.32 -7.68 7.94
CA ASP A 64 28.74 -7.43 9.33
C ASP A 64 29.37 -6.05 9.51
N LYS A 65 29.86 -5.45 8.43
CA LYS A 65 30.42 -4.09 8.45
C LYS A 65 29.39 -3.03 8.11
N MET A 66 28.12 -3.34 8.21
CA MET A 66 27.00 -2.45 7.89
C MET A 66 27.01 -1.93 6.46
N LYS A 67 27.55 -2.70 5.54
CA LYS A 67 27.49 -2.37 4.12
C LYS A 67 26.29 -3.02 3.48
N PHE A 68 25.62 -2.29 2.60
CA PHE A 68 24.49 -2.81 1.83
C PHE A 68 24.94 -4.01 0.98
N LYS A 69 24.24 -5.12 1.11
CA LYS A 69 24.52 -6.32 0.33
C LYS A 69 23.50 -6.52 -0.78
N SER A 70 22.22 -6.61 -0.41
CA SER A 70 21.18 -6.84 -1.38
C SER A 70 19.82 -6.40 -0.85
N ARG A 71 18.90 -6.15 -1.76
CA ARG A 71 17.53 -5.80 -1.43
C ARG A 71 16.58 -6.55 -2.35
N THR A 72 15.64 -7.25 -1.76
CA THR A 72 14.60 -7.96 -2.50
C THR A 72 13.27 -7.29 -2.20
N VAL A 73 12.53 -6.95 -3.25
CA VAL A 73 11.21 -6.35 -3.11
C VAL A 73 10.18 -7.26 -3.78
N THR A 74 9.15 -7.63 -3.04
CA THR A 74 8.06 -8.46 -3.54
C THR A 74 6.76 -7.72 -3.39
N GLU A 75 5.99 -7.61 -4.48
CA GLU A 75 4.67 -7.00 -4.47
C GLU A 75 3.59 -8.06 -4.67
N LYS A 76 2.50 -7.93 -3.94
CA LYS A 76 1.37 -8.85 -4.07
C LYS A 76 0.06 -8.08 -3.91
N ALA A 77 -0.84 -8.25 -4.87
CA ALA A 77 -2.19 -7.70 -4.75
C ALA A 77 -2.96 -8.50 -3.70
N ILE A 78 -3.58 -7.78 -2.76
CA ILE A 78 -4.30 -8.38 -1.64
C ILE A 78 -5.80 -8.41 -1.89
N GLN A 79 -6.41 -7.25 -2.10
CA GLN A 79 -7.85 -7.14 -2.30
C GLN A 79 -8.23 -5.77 -2.84
N THR A 80 -9.44 -5.69 -3.37
CA THR A 80 -10.06 -4.42 -3.75
C THR A 80 -10.83 -3.88 -2.55
N TYR A 81 -10.69 -2.59 -2.25
CA TYR A 81 -11.41 -1.96 -1.15
C TYR A 81 -11.80 -0.52 -1.50
N PRO A 82 -13.02 -0.06 -1.19
CA PRO A 82 -14.12 -0.91 -0.76
C PRO A 82 -14.49 -1.93 -1.84
N LYS A 83 -15.01 -3.07 -1.39
CA LYS A 83 -15.41 -4.13 -2.32
C LYS A 83 -16.56 -3.62 -3.18
N GLU A 84 -16.43 -3.78 -4.50
CA GLU A 84 -17.49 -3.34 -5.40
C GLU A 84 -18.81 -4.06 -5.10
N ALA A 85 -19.84 -3.24 -4.86
CA ALA A 85 -21.20 -3.77 -4.74
C ALA A 85 -21.71 -4.09 -6.14
N LYS A 86 -22.13 -5.31 -6.32
CA LYS A 86 -22.79 -5.70 -7.56
C LYS A 86 -24.27 -5.87 -7.32
#